data_f5e08b58afd897eb13ed3daac39783d3
#
_entry.id   f5e08b58afd897eb13ed3daac39783d3
#
_cell.length_a   1.000
_cell.length_b   1.000
_cell.length_c   1.000
_cell.angle_alpha   90.00
_cell.angle_beta   90.00
_cell.angle_gamma   90.00
#
_symmetry.space_group_name_H-M   'P 1'
#
loop_
_entity.id
_entity.type
_entity.pdbx_description
1 polymer ?
#
loop_
_entity_poly.entity_id
_entity_poly.type
_entity_poly.pdbx_seq_one_letter_code
_entity_poly.pdbx_strand_id
1 'polypeptide(L)'
;MNNFFLFIITLFCWSPTWYVIKFQLGYVDPLVSVFYRFLIAAIIIFIYLIYKKRNLKFSLNQHLWFLLFGTCLYSINYVFFYLSNTYLISAFPAVVFSTVVIMNILGEGFYFK
;
A
#
# COMPACT_ATOMS: atom_id res chain seq x y z
N MET A 1 20.08 -4.32 11.46
CA MET A 1 18.94 -5.26 11.57
C MET A 1 19.05 -6.20 10.39
N ASN A 2 19.03 -7.53 10.60
CA ASN A 2 19.24 -8.49 9.51
C ASN A 2 18.13 -8.35 8.45
N ASN A 3 18.52 -8.29 7.17
CA ASN A 3 17.56 -8.17 6.05
C ASN A 3 16.54 -9.33 6.06
N PHE A 4 16.95 -10.51 6.51
CA PHE A 4 16.06 -11.65 6.69
C PHE A 4 14.95 -11.40 7.72
N PHE A 5 15.28 -10.77 8.85
CA PHE A 5 14.29 -10.43 9.88
C PHE A 5 13.26 -9.39 9.38
N LEU A 6 13.73 -8.39 8.65
CA LEU A 6 12.85 -7.40 8.01
C LEU A 6 11.92 -8.06 6.99
N PHE A 7 12.44 -8.98 6.19
CA PHE A 7 11.65 -9.73 5.22
C PHE A 7 10.52 -10.53 5.90
N ILE A 8 10.84 -11.26 6.97
CA ILE A 8 9.86 -12.05 7.73
C ILE A 8 8.77 -11.14 8.33
N ILE A 9 9.14 -10.02 8.95
CA ILE A 9 8.15 -9.07 9.50
C ILE A 9 7.24 -8.55 8.39
N THR A 10 7.80 -8.13 7.27
CA THR A 10 7.01 -7.62 6.14
C THR A 10 6.04 -8.67 5.62
N LEU A 11 6.48 -9.92 5.51
CA LEU A 11 5.64 -11.02 5.06
C LEU A 11 4.48 -11.29 6.02
N PHE A 12 4.74 -11.32 7.33
CA PHE A 12 3.70 -11.51 8.34
C PHE A 12 2.73 -10.32 8.43
N CYS A 13 3.19 -9.09 8.19
CA CYS A 13 2.33 -7.92 8.17
C CYS A 13 1.47 -7.85 6.90
N TRP A 14 1.98 -8.29 5.76
CA TRP A 14 1.29 -8.12 4.47
C TRP A 14 0.39 -9.30 4.10
N SER A 15 0.81 -10.53 4.41
CA SER A 15 0.08 -11.74 4.05
C SER A 15 -1.36 -11.77 4.60
N PRO A 16 -1.64 -11.45 5.87
CA PRO A 16 -3.01 -11.46 6.42
C PRO A 16 -3.90 -10.37 5.86
N THR A 17 -3.33 -9.32 5.26
CA THR A 17 -4.07 -8.15 4.76
C THR A 17 -5.18 -8.54 3.78
N TRP A 18 -4.91 -9.47 2.87
CA TRP A 18 -5.86 -9.96 1.88
C TRP A 18 -7.08 -10.62 2.50
N TYR A 19 -6.86 -11.37 3.57
CA TYR A 19 -7.92 -12.04 4.30
C TYR A 19 -8.72 -11.05 5.16
N VAL A 20 -8.05 -10.14 5.84
CA VAL A 20 -8.68 -9.12 6.70
C VAL A 20 -9.58 -8.17 5.89
N ILE A 21 -9.21 -7.81 4.67
CA ILE A 21 -10.04 -6.99 3.77
C ILE A 21 -11.42 -7.65 3.59
N LYS A 22 -11.49 -8.96 3.47
CA LYS A 22 -12.75 -9.67 3.26
C LYS A 22 -13.73 -9.54 4.43
N PHE A 23 -13.24 -9.42 5.66
CA PHE A 23 -14.09 -9.19 6.83
C PHE A 23 -14.68 -7.78 6.90
N GLN A 24 -14.08 -6.82 6.21
CA GLN A 24 -14.60 -5.46 6.15
C GLN A 24 -15.67 -5.28 5.08
N LEU A 25 -15.63 -6.15 4.05
CA LEU A 25 -16.61 -6.10 2.95
C LEU A 25 -18.00 -6.53 3.46
N GLY A 26 -19.00 -5.75 3.12
CA GLY A 26 -20.40 -5.99 3.52
C GLY A 26 -20.84 -5.22 4.75
N TYR A 27 -19.92 -4.74 5.59
CA TYR A 27 -20.26 -3.92 6.77
C TYR A 27 -19.99 -2.42 6.52
N VAL A 28 -18.95 -2.10 5.76
CA VAL A 28 -18.53 -0.72 5.50
C VAL A 28 -18.23 -0.57 4.01
N ASP A 29 -18.55 0.60 3.47
CA ASP A 29 -18.21 0.95 2.10
C ASP A 29 -16.69 0.83 1.85
N PRO A 30 -16.26 0.20 0.74
CA PRO A 30 -14.84 0.05 0.41
C PRO A 30 -14.04 1.36 0.43
N LEU A 31 -14.62 2.46 -0.03
CA LEU A 31 -13.97 3.77 -0.05
C LEU A 31 -13.70 4.30 1.36
N VAL A 32 -14.68 4.12 2.25
CA VAL A 32 -14.58 4.53 3.66
C VAL A 32 -13.50 3.70 4.38
N SER A 33 -13.46 2.41 4.13
CA SER A 33 -12.44 1.51 4.70
C SER A 33 -11.03 1.90 4.27
N VAL A 34 -10.83 2.17 2.98
CA VAL A 34 -9.54 2.64 2.42
C VAL A 34 -9.14 3.97 3.04
N PHE A 35 -10.07 4.92 3.14
CA PHE A 35 -9.82 6.24 3.72
C PHE A 35 -9.32 6.15 5.17
N TYR A 36 -10.06 5.46 6.05
CA TYR A 36 -9.68 5.33 7.46
C TYR A 36 -8.35 4.60 7.64
N ARG A 37 -8.10 3.57 6.86
CA ARG A 37 -6.85 2.81 6.90
C ARG A 37 -5.65 3.71 6.63
N PHE A 38 -5.69 4.50 5.57
CA PHE A 38 -4.58 5.37 5.23
C PHE A 38 -4.50 6.62 6.12
N LEU A 39 -5.63 7.12 6.61
CA LEU A 39 -5.65 8.22 7.57
C LEU A 39 -4.93 7.82 8.87
N ILE A 40 -5.26 6.67 9.43
CA ILE A 40 -4.62 6.17 10.65
C ILE A 40 -3.12 5.93 10.43
N ALA A 41 -2.75 5.30 9.32
CA ALA A 41 -1.36 5.07 8.95
C ALA A 41 -0.58 6.40 8.82
N ALA A 42 -1.17 7.41 8.16
CA ALA A 42 -0.58 8.72 8.02
C ALA A 42 -0.35 9.40 9.38
N ILE A 43 -1.34 9.38 10.26
CA ILE A 43 -1.24 9.96 11.61
C ILE A 43 -0.09 9.30 12.38
N ILE A 44 0.00 7.97 12.37
CA ILE A 44 1.06 7.23 13.07
C ILE A 44 2.44 7.61 12.53
N ILE A 45 2.59 7.65 11.20
CA ILE A 45 3.85 8.01 10.55
C ILE A 45 4.23 9.47 10.87
N PHE A 46 3.28 10.41 10.83
CA PHE A 46 3.53 11.80 11.17
C PHE A 46 4.00 11.96 12.62
N ILE A 47 3.33 11.31 13.57
CA ILE A 47 3.74 11.33 14.99
C ILE A 47 5.16 10.77 15.14
N TYR A 48 5.47 9.67 14.48
CA TYR A 48 6.81 9.06 14.50
C TYR A 48 7.88 10.00 13.91
N LEU A 49 7.60 10.68 12.80
CA LEU A 49 8.54 11.61 12.15
C LEU A 49 8.81 12.84 13.02
N ILE A 50 7.77 13.38 13.68
CA ILE A 50 7.89 14.48 14.63
C ILE A 50 8.75 14.04 15.83
N TYR A 51 8.49 12.86 16.40
CA TYR A 51 9.26 12.31 17.50
C TYR A 51 10.75 12.14 17.15
N LYS A 52 11.02 11.67 15.93
CA LYS A 52 12.40 11.51 15.39
C LYS A 52 13.03 12.83 14.93
N LYS A 53 12.34 13.96 15.07
CA LYS A 53 12.81 15.31 14.65
C LYS A 53 13.30 15.32 13.18
N ARG A 54 12.64 14.54 12.31
CA ARG A 54 12.99 14.54 10.89
C ARG A 54 12.49 15.81 10.21
N ASN A 55 13.30 16.33 9.30
CA ASN A 55 12.92 17.53 8.54
C ASN A 55 11.78 17.16 7.55
N LEU A 56 10.64 17.81 7.71
CA LEU A 56 9.45 17.64 6.87
C LEU A 56 9.25 18.79 5.87
N LYS A 57 10.25 19.68 5.74
CA LYS A 57 10.19 20.79 4.79
C LYS A 57 10.60 20.29 3.40
N PHE A 58 9.63 20.17 2.54
CA PHE A 58 9.81 19.81 1.14
C PHE A 58 9.36 20.95 0.23
N SER A 59 9.93 21.03 -0.98
CA SER A 59 9.50 22.01 -1.98
C SER A 59 8.09 21.68 -2.51
N LEU A 60 7.41 22.69 -3.03
CA LEU A 60 6.05 22.54 -3.56
C LEU A 60 5.99 21.49 -4.68
N ASN A 61 7.01 21.44 -5.50
CA ASN A 61 7.14 20.45 -6.58
C ASN A 61 7.25 19.00 -6.04
N GLN A 62 7.96 18.81 -4.94
CA GLN A 62 8.02 17.50 -4.28
C GLN A 62 6.67 17.09 -3.68
N HIS A 63 5.91 18.04 -3.12
CA HIS A 63 4.55 17.76 -2.64
C HIS A 63 3.60 17.32 -3.76
N LEU A 64 3.71 17.92 -4.97
CA LEU A 64 2.94 17.49 -6.13
C LEU A 64 3.29 16.05 -6.55
N TRP A 65 4.56 15.71 -6.56
CA TRP A 65 4.99 14.34 -6.83
C TRP A 65 4.50 13.34 -5.77
N PHE A 66 4.54 13.72 -4.48
CA PHE A 66 4.00 12.88 -3.41
C PHE A 66 2.49 12.70 -3.54
N LEU A 67 1.77 13.76 -3.90
CA LEU A 67 0.33 13.69 -4.15
C LEU A 67 0.00 12.74 -5.31
N LEU A 68 0.68 12.91 -6.45
CA LEU A 68 0.48 12.06 -7.62
C LEU A 68 0.78 10.60 -7.32
N PHE A 69 1.92 10.33 -6.70
CA PHE A 69 2.34 8.98 -6.34
C PHE A 69 1.39 8.36 -5.31
N GLY A 70 1.01 9.10 -4.27
CA GLY A 70 0.06 8.65 -3.26
C GLY A 70 -1.32 8.34 -3.82
N THR A 71 -1.83 9.18 -4.72
CA THR A 71 -3.14 8.98 -5.35
C THR A 71 -3.14 7.76 -6.26
N CYS A 72 -2.14 7.61 -7.12
CA CYS A 72 -2.08 6.49 -8.06
C CYS A 72 -1.83 5.16 -7.34
N LEU A 73 -0.86 5.11 -6.43
CA LEU A 73 -0.40 3.86 -5.84
C LEU A 73 -1.27 3.41 -4.66
N TYR A 74 -1.70 4.34 -3.82
CA TYR A 74 -2.39 4.02 -2.56
C TYR A 74 -3.90 4.27 -2.58
N SER A 75 -4.40 5.26 -3.32
CA SER A 75 -5.84 5.51 -3.38
C SER A 75 -6.52 4.67 -4.46
N ILE A 76 -6.25 4.97 -5.71
CA ILE A 76 -6.95 4.34 -6.85
C ILE A 76 -6.70 2.83 -6.87
N ASN A 77 -5.47 2.41 -6.70
CA ASN A 77 -5.10 1.00 -6.69
C ASN A 77 -5.84 0.22 -5.59
N TYR A 78 -5.88 0.74 -4.37
CA TYR A 78 -6.58 0.06 -3.26
C TYR A 78 -8.09 0.03 -3.43
N VAL A 79 -8.70 1.06 -4.00
CA VAL A 79 -10.13 1.03 -4.33
C VAL A 79 -10.45 -0.12 -5.28
N PHE A 80 -9.65 -0.30 -6.34
CA PHE A 80 -9.81 -1.43 -7.24
C PHE A 80 -9.62 -2.78 -6.55
N PHE A 81 -8.67 -2.88 -5.62
CA PHE A 81 -8.51 -4.10 -4.82
C PHE A 81 -9.71 -4.41 -3.95
N TYR A 82 -10.27 -3.43 -3.27
CA TYR A 82 -11.46 -3.63 -2.47
C TYR A 82 -12.66 -4.03 -3.34
N LEU A 83 -12.87 -3.34 -4.45
CA LEU A 83 -13.93 -3.67 -5.39
C LEU A 83 -13.76 -5.08 -5.98
N SER A 84 -12.54 -5.49 -6.34
CA SER A 84 -12.30 -6.84 -6.87
C SER A 84 -12.60 -7.92 -5.81
N ASN A 85 -12.32 -7.68 -4.55
CA ASN A 85 -12.63 -8.60 -3.46
C ASN A 85 -14.13 -8.73 -3.15
N THR A 86 -14.99 -7.80 -3.61
CA THR A 86 -16.45 -7.96 -3.50
C THR A 86 -16.98 -9.01 -4.46
N TYR A 87 -16.34 -9.18 -5.61
CA TYR A 87 -16.80 -10.07 -6.68
C TYR A 87 -15.99 -11.36 -6.79
N LEU A 88 -14.76 -11.36 -6.30
CA LEU A 88 -13.80 -12.45 -6.46
C LEU A 88 -13.40 -13.07 -5.10
N ILE A 89 -12.91 -14.29 -5.15
CA ILE A 89 -12.28 -14.95 -3.99
C ILE A 89 -11.00 -14.18 -3.66
N SER A 90 -10.76 -13.86 -2.40
CA SER A 90 -9.63 -13.03 -1.93
C SER A 90 -8.25 -13.52 -2.37
N ALA A 91 -8.10 -14.80 -2.67
CA ALA A 91 -6.86 -15.36 -3.20
C ALA A 91 -6.56 -14.91 -4.64
N PHE A 92 -7.59 -14.66 -5.45
CA PHE A 92 -7.41 -14.33 -6.87
C PHE A 92 -6.72 -12.96 -7.07
N PRO A 93 -7.18 -11.86 -6.45
CA PRO A 93 -6.46 -10.58 -6.52
C PRO A 93 -5.03 -10.66 -5.99
N ALA A 94 -4.77 -11.48 -4.97
CA ALA A 94 -3.42 -11.67 -4.44
C ALA A 94 -2.48 -12.33 -5.45
N VAL A 95 -2.96 -13.36 -6.17
CA VAL A 95 -2.19 -14.01 -7.24
C VAL A 95 -1.93 -13.05 -8.40
N VAL A 96 -2.96 -12.31 -8.85
CA VAL A 96 -2.79 -11.31 -9.90
C VAL A 96 -1.79 -10.23 -9.47
N PHE A 97 -1.85 -9.77 -8.22
CA PHE A 97 -0.89 -8.80 -7.72
C PHE A 97 0.55 -9.33 -7.68
N SER A 98 0.75 -10.62 -7.49
CA SER A 98 2.09 -11.20 -7.53
C SER A 98 2.77 -11.05 -8.90
N THR A 99 2.01 -10.92 -9.99
CA THR A 99 2.56 -10.66 -11.35
C THR A 99 3.22 -9.29 -11.47
N VAL A 100 2.86 -8.33 -10.61
CA VAL A 100 3.49 -7.00 -10.56
C VAL A 100 4.98 -7.11 -10.24
N VAL A 101 5.37 -8.09 -9.42
CA VAL A 101 6.79 -8.34 -9.10
C VAL A 101 7.56 -8.73 -10.37
N ILE A 102 6.98 -9.60 -11.20
CA ILE A 102 7.58 -10.02 -12.47
C ILE A 102 7.69 -8.81 -13.42
N MET A 103 6.63 -8.02 -13.53
CA MET A 103 6.62 -6.81 -14.35
C MET A 103 7.67 -5.77 -13.89
N ASN A 104 7.85 -5.61 -12.58
CA ASN A 104 8.86 -4.72 -12.04
C ASN A 104 10.28 -5.21 -12.38
N ILE A 105 10.56 -6.51 -12.24
CA ILE A 105 11.87 -7.09 -12.61
C ILE A 105 12.14 -6.89 -14.10
N LEU A 106 11.16 -7.15 -14.95
CA LEU A 106 11.29 -6.94 -16.39
C LEU A 106 11.50 -5.46 -16.74
N GLY A 107 10.72 -4.57 -16.10
CA GLY A 107 10.84 -3.12 -16.29
C GLY A 107 12.20 -2.59 -15.84
N GLU A 108 12.70 -3.03 -14.70
CA GLU A 108 14.02 -2.66 -14.20
C GLU A 108 15.13 -3.12 -15.16
N GLY A 109 15.06 -4.35 -15.68
CA GLY A 109 15.99 -4.87 -16.65
C GLY A 109 15.98 -4.13 -18.01
N PHE A 110 14.84 -3.49 -18.37
CA PHE A 110 14.72 -2.71 -19.61
C PHE A 110 15.17 -1.26 -19.47
N TYR A 111 14.90 -0.62 -18.32
CA TYR A 111 15.12 0.82 -18.11
C TYR A 111 16.47 1.15 -17.48
N PHE A 112 17.05 0.25 -16.69
CA PHE A 112 18.29 0.49 -15.93
C PHE A 112 19.49 -0.33 -16.45
N LYS A 113 19.47 -0.66 -17.72
CA LYS A 113 20.60 -1.35 -18.37
C LYS A 113 21.65 -0.37 -18.86
#